data_8ae71f4ee83f33c36e8c9f82713d58b9
#
_entry.id   8ae71f4ee83f33c36e8c9f82713d58b9
#
_cell.length_a   1.000
_cell.length_b   1.000
_cell.length_c   1.000
_cell.angle_alpha   90.00
_cell.angle_beta   90.00
_cell.angle_gamma   90.00
#
_symmetry.space_group_name_H-M   'P 1'
#
loop_
_entity.id
_entity.type
_entity.pdbx_description
1 polymer ?
#
loop_
_entity_poly.entity_id
_entity_poly.type
_entity_poly.pdbx_seq_one_letter_code
_entity_poly.pdbx_strand_id
1 'polypeptide(L)'
;MDDMTVEIGSYIKKFRQSKGLSIRELAKKANITASMLSQIERNLVNPSINTLKTLSVELNIPMYRFFQSEEKPQKNLVVRSGQRKWLGDSAKNIAYELLIPDVQGSIEFCIMHIPPKEFGEGFSMSHEGEEVAYILVGKTDILVDDTLYTLNAGDSLRIPPRARHSWNNPYDDTCDVIFAVSPPSF
;
A
#
# COMPACT_ATOMS: atom_id res chain seq x y z
N MET A 1 -10.16 19.46 -20.67
CA MET A 1 -9.83 18.04 -20.42
C MET A 1 -8.33 17.98 -20.38
N ASP A 2 -7.74 18.11 -19.19
CA ASP A 2 -6.31 17.96 -19.03
C ASP A 2 -5.97 16.49 -19.27
N ASP A 3 -5.20 16.26 -20.32
CA ASP A 3 -4.65 14.97 -20.68
C ASP A 3 -3.59 14.59 -19.63
N MET A 4 -4.01 13.85 -18.61
CA MET A 4 -3.10 13.29 -17.61
C MET A 4 -2.32 12.14 -18.26
N THR A 5 -1.35 12.50 -19.11
CA THR A 5 -0.35 11.56 -19.59
C THR A 5 0.50 11.11 -18.40
N VAL A 6 0.27 9.87 -17.95
CA VAL A 6 1.06 9.25 -16.88
C VAL A 6 2.47 9.05 -17.42
N GLU A 7 3.43 9.82 -16.89
CA GLU A 7 4.85 9.77 -17.32
C GLU A 7 5.60 8.57 -16.71
N ILE A 8 5.14 7.36 -17.02
CA ILE A 8 5.69 6.09 -16.52
C ILE A 8 7.22 6.00 -16.65
N GLY A 9 7.75 6.50 -17.78
CA GLY A 9 9.18 6.43 -18.04
C GLY A 9 10.01 7.26 -17.08
N SER A 10 9.52 8.44 -16.67
CA SER A 10 10.19 9.30 -15.70
C SER A 10 10.32 8.60 -14.34
N TYR A 11 9.32 7.84 -13.92
CA TYR A 11 9.35 7.04 -12.69
C TYR A 11 10.34 5.89 -12.78
N ILE A 12 10.32 5.13 -13.85
CA ILE A 12 11.28 4.05 -14.08
C ILE A 12 12.70 4.59 -13.98
N LYS A 13 12.99 5.72 -14.65
CA LYS A 13 14.29 6.39 -14.60
C LYS A 13 14.68 6.77 -13.16
N LYS A 14 13.79 7.40 -12.41
CA LYS A 14 13.99 7.82 -11.03
C LYS A 14 14.36 6.64 -10.13
N PHE A 15 13.58 5.56 -10.19
CA PHE A 15 13.84 4.35 -9.41
C PHE A 15 15.14 3.64 -9.82
N ARG A 16 15.44 3.56 -11.10
CA ARG A 16 16.73 3.03 -11.58
C ARG A 16 17.90 3.81 -10.99
N GLN A 17 17.84 5.14 -11.06
CA GLN A 17 18.89 6.02 -10.55
C GLN A 17 19.03 5.93 -9.03
N SER A 18 17.93 5.85 -8.28
CA SER A 18 17.97 5.69 -6.82
C SER A 18 18.65 4.39 -6.37
N LYS A 19 18.63 3.37 -7.25
CA LYS A 19 19.33 2.09 -7.03
C LYS A 19 20.76 2.06 -7.61
N GLY A 20 21.26 3.18 -8.13
CA GLY A 20 22.60 3.27 -8.72
C GLY A 20 22.76 2.47 -10.01
N LEU A 21 21.70 1.98 -10.64
CA LEU A 21 21.77 1.17 -11.85
C LEU A 21 21.94 2.03 -13.10
N SER A 22 22.83 1.61 -13.99
CA SER A 22 22.91 2.14 -15.35
C SER A 22 21.74 1.64 -16.22
N ILE A 23 21.46 2.31 -17.34
CA ILE A 23 20.47 1.85 -18.33
C ILE A 23 20.81 0.44 -18.82
N ARG A 24 22.11 0.15 -19.06
CA ARG A 24 22.54 -1.17 -19.57
C ARG A 24 22.30 -2.28 -18.53
N GLU A 25 22.57 -2.01 -17.25
CA GLU A 25 22.38 -3.00 -16.18
C GLU A 25 20.89 -3.32 -15.98
N LEU A 26 20.02 -2.31 -15.89
CA LEU A 26 18.58 -2.56 -15.74
C LEU A 26 17.99 -3.23 -16.98
N ALA A 27 18.37 -2.81 -18.18
CA ALA A 27 17.92 -3.42 -19.42
C ALA A 27 18.30 -4.91 -19.51
N LYS A 28 19.55 -5.24 -19.13
CA LYS A 28 20.02 -6.63 -19.06
C LYS A 28 19.20 -7.47 -18.06
N LYS A 29 18.96 -6.94 -16.87
CA LYS A 29 18.13 -7.61 -15.83
C LYS A 29 16.70 -7.83 -16.30
N ALA A 30 16.10 -6.82 -16.93
CA ALA A 30 14.73 -6.88 -17.43
C ALA A 30 14.58 -7.62 -18.79
N ASN A 31 15.66 -8.18 -19.32
CA ASN A 31 15.71 -8.86 -20.62
C ASN A 31 15.14 -8.03 -21.78
N ILE A 32 15.49 -6.72 -21.81
CA ILE A 32 15.17 -5.79 -22.90
C ILE A 32 16.45 -5.10 -23.40
N THR A 33 16.37 -4.41 -24.54
CA THR A 33 17.53 -3.67 -25.04
C THR A 33 17.72 -2.35 -24.28
N ALA A 34 18.96 -1.89 -24.15
CA ALA A 34 19.25 -0.58 -23.56
C ALA A 34 18.59 0.58 -24.34
N SER A 35 18.45 0.43 -25.65
CA SER A 35 17.73 1.39 -26.50
C SER A 35 16.24 1.45 -26.15
N MET A 36 15.60 0.30 -25.99
CA MET A 36 14.19 0.21 -25.59
C MET A 36 13.96 0.84 -24.21
N LEU A 37 14.79 0.50 -23.21
CA LEU A 37 14.68 1.11 -21.89
C LEU A 37 14.88 2.63 -21.95
N SER A 38 15.86 3.11 -22.74
CA SER A 38 16.08 4.55 -22.91
C SER A 38 14.88 5.26 -23.56
N GLN A 39 14.18 4.61 -24.50
CA GLN A 39 12.97 5.16 -25.11
C GLN A 39 11.80 5.19 -24.12
N ILE A 40 11.64 4.13 -23.33
CA ILE A 40 10.64 4.07 -22.24
C ILE A 40 10.90 5.19 -21.23
N GLU A 41 12.12 5.34 -20.73
CA GLU A 41 12.48 6.37 -19.72
C GLU A 41 12.29 7.81 -20.22
N ARG A 42 12.25 8.02 -21.53
CA ARG A 42 11.96 9.33 -22.16
C ARG A 42 10.48 9.49 -22.55
N ASN A 43 9.62 8.53 -22.19
CA ASN A 43 8.21 8.49 -22.57
C ASN A 43 7.98 8.53 -24.09
N LEU A 44 8.93 8.03 -24.88
CA LEU A 44 8.82 7.92 -26.34
C LEU A 44 8.11 6.64 -26.79
N VAL A 45 8.07 5.64 -25.92
CA VAL A 45 7.42 4.34 -26.15
C VAL A 45 6.74 3.91 -24.86
N ASN A 46 5.50 3.46 -24.96
CA ASN A 46 4.78 2.87 -23.85
C ASN A 46 5.20 1.41 -23.65
N PRO A 47 5.68 1.02 -22.46
CA PRO A 47 6.03 -0.36 -22.19
C PRO A 47 4.77 -1.24 -22.10
N SER A 48 4.91 -2.51 -22.50
CA SER A 48 3.86 -3.49 -22.27
C SER A 48 3.71 -3.78 -20.77
N ILE A 49 2.55 -4.31 -20.36
CA ILE A 49 2.30 -4.73 -18.97
C ILE A 49 3.35 -5.74 -18.50
N ASN A 50 3.75 -6.67 -19.37
CA ASN A 50 4.80 -7.65 -19.05
C ASN A 50 6.15 -6.96 -18.81
N THR A 51 6.50 -5.96 -19.63
CA THR A 51 7.72 -5.16 -19.42
C THR A 51 7.65 -4.40 -18.10
N LEU A 52 6.51 -3.80 -17.77
CA LEU A 52 6.32 -3.11 -16.48
C LEU A 52 6.44 -4.07 -15.29
N LYS A 53 5.84 -5.24 -15.40
CA LYS A 53 5.95 -6.29 -14.35
C LYS A 53 7.41 -6.69 -14.13
N THR A 54 8.16 -6.93 -15.20
CA THR A 54 9.58 -7.28 -15.10
C THR A 54 10.38 -6.14 -14.47
N LEU A 55 10.17 -4.90 -14.94
CA LEU A 55 10.86 -3.73 -14.37
C LEU A 55 10.51 -3.50 -12.90
N SER A 56 9.28 -3.77 -12.48
CA SER A 56 8.86 -3.66 -11.08
C SER A 56 9.59 -4.65 -10.19
N VAL A 57 9.74 -5.90 -10.64
CA VAL A 57 10.49 -6.94 -9.94
C VAL A 57 11.98 -6.56 -9.82
N GLU A 58 12.62 -6.18 -10.94
CA GLU A 58 14.04 -5.85 -10.97
C GLU A 58 14.38 -4.58 -10.17
N LEU A 59 13.44 -3.65 -10.11
CA LEU A 59 13.54 -2.46 -9.29
C LEU A 59 13.08 -2.68 -7.84
N ASN A 60 12.50 -3.84 -7.53
CA ASN A 60 11.90 -4.16 -6.23
C ASN A 60 10.96 -3.05 -5.76
N ILE A 61 10.00 -2.71 -6.62
CA ILE A 61 8.95 -1.72 -6.36
C ILE A 61 7.61 -2.27 -6.86
N PRO A 62 6.51 -2.02 -6.17
CA PRO A 62 5.19 -2.39 -6.68
C PRO A 62 4.89 -1.72 -8.03
N MET A 63 4.29 -2.45 -8.97
CA MET A 63 4.03 -1.97 -10.33
C MET A 63 3.14 -0.69 -10.35
N TYR A 64 2.21 -0.55 -9.41
CA TYR A 64 1.34 0.63 -9.32
C TYR A 64 2.13 1.94 -9.14
N ARG A 65 3.33 1.89 -8.56
CA ARG A 65 4.22 3.05 -8.39
C ARG A 65 4.58 3.72 -9.73
N PHE A 66 4.55 3.00 -10.83
CA PHE A 66 4.81 3.57 -12.15
C PHE A 66 3.66 4.44 -12.68
N PHE A 67 2.47 4.28 -12.12
CA PHE A 67 1.25 4.99 -12.53
C PHE A 67 0.88 6.15 -11.60
N GLN A 68 1.69 6.37 -10.58
CA GLN A 68 1.47 7.51 -9.69
C GLN A 68 1.86 8.80 -10.43
N SER A 69 0.94 9.75 -10.57
CA SER A 69 1.29 11.10 -11.01
C SER A 69 2.29 11.72 -10.02
N GLU A 70 3.27 12.50 -10.51
CA GLU A 70 4.04 13.40 -9.64
C GLU A 70 3.11 14.51 -9.11
N GLU A 71 2.19 14.17 -8.26
CA GLU A 71 1.78 15.15 -7.28
C GLU A 71 3.07 15.48 -6.50
N LYS A 72 3.55 16.71 -6.67
CA LYS A 72 4.64 17.25 -5.85
C LYS A 72 4.33 16.85 -4.42
N PRO A 73 5.31 16.26 -3.67
CA PRO A 73 5.05 15.83 -2.31
C PRO A 73 4.30 16.96 -1.63
N GLN A 74 3.09 16.68 -1.19
CA GLN A 74 2.24 17.72 -0.61
C GLN A 74 3.06 18.35 0.49
N LYS A 75 3.34 19.64 0.37
CA LYS A 75 4.06 20.41 1.40
C LYS A 75 3.32 20.39 2.75
N ASN A 76 2.12 19.85 2.77
CA ASN A 76 1.30 19.74 3.95
C ASN A 76 1.60 18.43 4.67
N LEU A 77 2.40 18.51 5.72
CA LEU A 77 2.73 17.38 6.58
C LEU A 77 1.58 17.00 7.54
N VAL A 78 0.55 17.83 7.60
CA VAL A 78 -0.56 17.67 8.54
C VAL A 78 -1.81 17.22 7.82
N VAL A 79 -2.38 16.12 8.27
CA VAL A 79 -3.70 15.64 7.86
C VAL A 79 -4.72 16.04 8.93
N ARG A 80 -5.70 16.86 8.55
CA ARG A 80 -6.77 17.27 9.45
C ARG A 80 -7.90 16.24 9.47
N SER A 81 -8.54 16.04 10.62
CA SER A 81 -9.58 15.01 10.78
C SER A 81 -10.71 15.09 9.74
N GLY A 82 -11.13 16.28 9.36
CA GLY A 82 -12.16 16.47 8.33
C GLY A 82 -11.67 16.40 6.87
N GLN A 83 -10.39 16.09 6.62
CA GLN A 83 -9.77 16.08 5.28
C GLN A 83 -9.06 14.77 4.96
N ARG A 84 -9.30 13.73 5.76
CA ARG A 84 -8.70 12.42 5.57
C ARG A 84 -9.27 11.73 4.33
N LYS A 85 -8.43 11.00 3.64
CA LYS A 85 -8.84 10.18 2.49
C LYS A 85 -9.38 8.85 3.00
N TRP A 86 -10.46 8.39 2.37
CA TRP A 86 -11.08 7.11 2.68
C TRP A 86 -10.83 6.10 1.57
N LEU A 87 -10.62 4.86 1.95
CA LEU A 87 -10.54 3.71 1.07
C LEU A 87 -11.61 2.70 1.50
N GLY A 88 -12.50 2.32 0.58
CA GLY A 88 -13.63 1.43 0.86
C GLY A 88 -14.92 2.17 1.21
N ASP A 89 -15.97 1.40 1.49
CA ASP A 89 -17.31 1.89 1.86
C ASP A 89 -17.64 1.39 3.28
N SER A 90 -17.48 2.26 4.27
CA SER A 90 -17.68 1.94 5.69
C SER A 90 -19.10 1.51 6.05
N ALA A 91 -20.08 1.72 5.16
CA ALA A 91 -21.47 1.30 5.42
C ALA A 91 -21.69 -0.20 5.17
N LYS A 92 -20.78 -0.88 4.48
CA LYS A 92 -20.99 -2.26 4.02
C LYS A 92 -19.83 -3.21 4.33
N ASN A 93 -18.60 -2.68 4.39
CA ASN A 93 -17.38 -3.48 4.53
C ASN A 93 -16.37 -2.75 5.41
N ILE A 94 -15.25 -3.41 5.69
CA ILE A 94 -14.10 -2.76 6.31
C ILE A 94 -13.67 -1.59 5.44
N ALA A 95 -13.52 -0.41 6.05
CA ALA A 95 -13.03 0.79 5.39
C ALA A 95 -11.82 1.36 6.12
N TYR A 96 -10.98 2.08 5.39
CA TYR A 96 -9.76 2.63 5.91
C TYR A 96 -9.75 4.16 5.76
N GLU A 97 -9.37 4.84 6.83
CA GLU A 97 -9.17 6.28 6.87
C GLU A 97 -7.67 6.58 6.97
N LEU A 98 -7.10 7.23 5.95
CA LEU A 98 -5.66 7.52 5.91
C LEU A 98 -5.30 8.62 6.90
N LEU A 99 -4.35 8.35 7.79
CA LEU A 99 -3.80 9.29 8.76
C LEU A 99 -2.53 10.00 8.24
N ILE A 100 -2.11 9.67 7.02
CA ILE A 100 -0.97 10.23 6.31
C ILE A 100 -1.42 11.00 5.07
N PRO A 101 -0.70 12.05 4.65
CA PRO A 101 -1.12 12.88 3.53
C PRO A 101 -1.10 12.14 2.19
N ASP A 102 -0.22 11.14 2.06
CA ASP A 102 -0.09 10.28 0.88
C ASP A 102 0.51 8.93 1.26
N VAL A 103 0.45 7.98 0.33
CA VAL A 103 0.97 6.61 0.50
C VAL A 103 2.42 6.44 0.01
N GLN A 104 3.15 7.53 -0.21
CA GLN A 104 4.52 7.49 -0.76
C GLN A 104 5.60 7.32 0.32
N GLY A 105 5.21 7.41 1.60
CA GLY A 105 6.10 7.26 2.74
C GLY A 105 6.60 5.82 2.95
N SER A 106 7.43 5.63 3.96
CA SER A 106 7.92 4.32 4.39
C SER A 106 7.01 3.65 5.43
N ILE A 107 5.98 4.35 5.88
CA ILE A 107 5.01 3.91 6.87
C ILE A 107 3.61 4.13 6.31
N GLU A 108 2.82 3.09 6.29
CA GLU A 108 1.37 3.16 6.17
C GLU A 108 0.79 3.43 7.56
N PHE A 109 -0.16 4.38 7.68
CA PHE A 109 -0.76 4.70 8.96
C PHE A 109 -2.23 5.06 8.76
N CYS A 110 -3.12 4.26 9.33
CA CYS A 110 -4.56 4.30 9.04
C CYS A 110 -5.40 4.05 10.30
N ILE A 111 -6.68 4.42 10.21
CA ILE A 111 -7.73 3.84 11.03
C ILE A 111 -8.51 2.86 10.13
N MET A 112 -8.68 1.65 10.60
CA MET A 112 -9.57 0.64 10.03
C MET A 112 -10.88 0.66 10.82
N HIS A 113 -12.00 0.83 10.10
CA HIS A 113 -13.35 0.78 10.65
C HIS A 113 -13.95 -0.57 10.31
N ILE A 114 -14.20 -1.40 11.31
CA ILE A 114 -14.77 -2.74 11.15
C ILE A 114 -16.24 -2.67 11.59
N PRO A 115 -17.20 -2.77 10.65
CA PRO A 115 -18.61 -2.69 11.00
C PRO A 115 -19.04 -3.88 11.87
N PRO A 116 -20.21 -3.79 12.56
CA PRO A 116 -20.77 -4.91 13.29
C PRO A 116 -21.04 -6.11 12.40
N LYS A 117 -20.85 -7.33 12.94
CA LYS A 117 -21.11 -8.59 12.23
C LYS A 117 -20.30 -8.77 10.95
N GLU A 118 -19.15 -8.09 10.85
CA GLU A 118 -18.18 -8.28 9.77
C GLU A 118 -17.37 -9.57 10.02
N PHE A 119 -17.52 -10.50 9.13
CA PHE A 119 -16.75 -11.74 9.11
C PHE A 119 -15.89 -11.68 7.85
N GLY A 120 -14.64 -11.32 7.98
CA GLY A 120 -13.73 -11.21 6.83
C GLY A 120 -13.73 -12.51 6.03
N GLU A 121 -14.68 -12.62 5.10
CA GLU A 121 -15.01 -13.85 4.34
C GLU A 121 -13.78 -14.45 3.66
N GLY A 122 -13.03 -15.27 4.39
CA GLY A 122 -11.92 -16.05 3.84
C GLY A 122 -10.71 -15.25 3.36
N PHE A 123 -10.69 -13.93 3.51
CA PHE A 123 -9.55 -13.09 3.15
C PHE A 123 -8.52 -13.07 4.27
N SER A 124 -7.59 -14.01 4.20
CA SER A 124 -6.35 -13.92 4.98
C SER A 124 -5.41 -12.96 4.25
N MET A 125 -5.13 -11.81 4.85
CA MET A 125 -4.10 -10.88 4.36
C MET A 125 -2.71 -11.37 4.78
N SER A 126 -1.70 -11.03 4.00
CA SER A 126 -0.30 -11.20 4.35
C SER A 126 0.52 -10.16 3.58
N HIS A 127 1.40 -9.46 4.25
CA HIS A 127 2.25 -8.42 3.66
C HIS A 127 3.69 -8.52 4.17
N GLU A 128 4.61 -7.89 3.43
CA GLU A 128 6.04 -7.90 3.75
C GLU A 128 6.39 -7.07 4.98
N GLY A 129 5.56 -6.07 5.32
CA GLY A 129 5.78 -5.19 6.45
C GLY A 129 5.41 -5.80 7.79
N GLU A 130 6.07 -5.36 8.86
CA GLU A 130 5.58 -5.55 10.23
C GLU A 130 4.43 -4.58 10.47
N GLU A 131 3.34 -5.07 11.07
CA GLU A 131 2.19 -4.28 11.45
C GLU A 131 2.13 -4.14 12.97
N VAL A 132 1.76 -2.95 13.44
CA VAL A 132 1.36 -2.71 14.82
C VAL A 132 -0.04 -2.11 14.84
N ALA A 133 -0.91 -2.62 15.69
CA ALA A 133 -2.29 -2.21 15.80
C ALA A 133 -2.66 -1.86 17.23
N TYR A 134 -3.61 -0.92 17.39
CA TYR A 134 -4.17 -0.51 18.67
C TYR A 134 -5.68 -0.36 18.51
N ILE A 135 -6.44 -0.97 19.39
CA ILE A 135 -7.90 -0.88 19.40
C ILE A 135 -8.32 0.44 20.03
N LEU A 136 -8.84 1.34 19.22
CA LEU A 136 -9.27 2.68 19.66
C LEU A 136 -10.65 2.63 20.30
N VAL A 137 -11.59 1.91 19.69
CA VAL A 137 -12.97 1.79 20.13
C VAL A 137 -13.47 0.38 19.83
N GLY A 138 -14.35 -0.14 20.68
CA GLY A 138 -15.05 -1.39 20.46
C GLY A 138 -14.24 -2.64 20.82
N LYS A 139 -14.59 -3.72 20.16
CA LYS A 139 -14.02 -5.05 20.35
C LYS A 139 -13.96 -5.79 19.02
N THR A 140 -12.91 -6.58 18.81
CA THR A 140 -12.71 -7.32 17.56
C THR A 140 -11.98 -8.63 17.82
N ASP A 141 -12.14 -9.58 16.93
CA ASP A 141 -11.32 -10.78 16.88
C ASP A 141 -10.34 -10.68 15.72
N ILE A 142 -9.13 -11.17 15.92
CA ILE A 142 -8.14 -11.33 14.86
C ILE A 142 -7.56 -12.73 14.88
N LEU A 143 -7.57 -13.39 13.74
CA LEU A 143 -6.83 -14.63 13.51
C LEU A 143 -5.45 -14.28 12.95
N VAL A 144 -4.39 -14.65 13.66
CA VAL A 144 -3.01 -14.52 13.17
C VAL A 144 -2.43 -15.92 13.05
N ASP A 145 -2.10 -16.30 11.83
CA ASP A 145 -1.81 -17.69 11.45
C ASP A 145 -2.93 -18.62 11.96
N ASP A 146 -2.67 -19.50 12.92
CA ASP A 146 -3.66 -20.42 13.47
C ASP A 146 -4.15 -20.01 14.88
N THR A 147 -3.81 -18.81 15.34
CA THR A 147 -4.15 -18.33 16.69
C THR A 147 -5.18 -17.22 16.65
N LEU A 148 -6.31 -17.42 17.31
CA LEU A 148 -7.37 -16.43 17.47
C LEU A 148 -7.11 -15.57 18.72
N TYR A 149 -7.13 -14.26 18.55
CA TYR A 149 -7.05 -13.28 19.62
C TYR A 149 -8.31 -12.44 19.63
N THR A 150 -8.87 -12.23 20.83
CA THR A 150 -9.94 -11.26 21.07
C THR A 150 -9.34 -10.03 21.71
N LEU A 151 -9.54 -8.87 21.09
CA LEU A 151 -8.97 -7.58 21.50
C LEU A 151 -10.08 -6.61 21.90
N ASN A 152 -9.87 -5.88 22.98
CA ASN A 152 -10.77 -4.83 23.46
C ASN A 152 -10.13 -3.45 23.31
N ALA A 153 -10.92 -2.39 23.38
CA ALA A 153 -10.40 -1.02 23.40
C ALA A 153 -9.28 -0.87 24.44
N GLY A 154 -8.13 -0.33 24.01
CA GLY A 154 -6.92 -0.20 24.80
C GLY A 154 -5.87 -1.30 24.58
N ASP A 155 -6.26 -2.42 23.98
CA ASP A 155 -5.30 -3.49 23.63
C ASP A 155 -4.48 -3.12 22.39
N SER A 156 -3.28 -3.67 22.31
CA SER A 156 -2.39 -3.56 21.15
C SER A 156 -1.87 -4.91 20.70
N LEU A 157 -1.57 -5.00 19.42
CA LEU A 157 -1.07 -6.21 18.77
C LEU A 157 0.09 -5.88 17.85
N ARG A 158 1.05 -6.79 17.74
CA ARG A 158 2.07 -6.78 16.70
C ARG A 158 1.90 -8.00 15.80
N ILE A 159 1.80 -7.77 14.50
CA ILE A 159 1.71 -8.81 13.48
C ILE A 159 3.09 -8.87 12.78
N PRO A 160 3.79 -10.02 12.86
CA PRO A 160 5.08 -10.18 12.20
C PRO A 160 4.97 -10.08 10.68
N PRO A 161 6.07 -9.70 9.98
CA PRO A 161 6.12 -9.77 8.53
C PRO A 161 5.70 -11.15 8.00
N ARG A 162 4.87 -11.14 6.96
CA ARG A 162 4.36 -12.34 6.26
C ARG A 162 3.43 -13.24 7.06
N ALA A 163 3.11 -12.93 8.31
CA ALA A 163 2.08 -13.65 9.04
C ALA A 163 0.72 -13.47 8.36
N ARG A 164 -0.01 -14.57 8.17
CA ARG A 164 -1.38 -14.51 7.65
C ARG A 164 -2.31 -14.03 8.74
N HIS A 165 -3.15 -13.06 8.44
CA HIS A 165 -4.08 -12.53 9.42
C HIS A 165 -5.41 -12.12 8.81
N SER A 166 -6.46 -12.14 9.64
CA SER A 166 -7.82 -11.79 9.24
C SER A 166 -8.53 -11.11 10.42
N TRP A 167 -9.03 -9.91 10.20
CA TRP A 167 -9.82 -9.15 11.16
C TRP A 167 -11.30 -9.51 11.04
N ASN A 168 -11.96 -9.71 12.19
CA ASN A 168 -13.37 -10.09 12.26
C ASN A 168 -14.04 -9.32 13.38
N ASN A 169 -15.24 -8.83 13.15
CA ASN A 169 -16.06 -8.21 14.19
C ASN A 169 -17.39 -8.97 14.37
N PRO A 170 -17.43 -10.03 15.19
CA PRO A 170 -18.64 -10.78 15.46
C PRO A 170 -19.60 -10.05 16.43
N TYR A 171 -19.21 -8.87 16.93
CA TYR A 171 -19.95 -8.10 17.94
C TYR A 171 -20.98 -7.16 17.31
N ASP A 172 -21.79 -6.50 18.16
CA ASP A 172 -22.90 -5.65 17.73
C ASP A 172 -22.51 -4.18 17.48
N ASP A 173 -21.33 -3.78 17.97
CA ASP A 173 -20.81 -2.43 17.83
C ASP A 173 -19.65 -2.39 16.83
N THR A 174 -19.45 -1.23 16.18
CA THR A 174 -18.30 -0.97 15.31
C THR A 174 -17.00 -1.03 16.11
N CYS A 175 -15.95 -1.56 15.52
CA CYS A 175 -14.60 -1.50 16.08
C CYS A 175 -13.70 -0.62 15.23
N ASP A 176 -13.00 0.32 15.86
CA ASP A 176 -12.00 1.19 15.22
C ASP A 176 -10.60 0.77 15.68
N VAL A 177 -9.76 0.46 14.71
CA VAL A 177 -8.38 0.02 14.92
C VAL A 177 -7.42 1.00 14.26
N ILE A 178 -6.54 1.62 15.05
CA ILE A 178 -5.39 2.34 14.48
C ILE A 178 -4.30 1.33 14.19
N PHE A 179 -3.73 1.37 12.99
CA PHE A 179 -2.60 0.52 12.65
C PHE A 179 -1.53 1.24 11.83
N ALA A 180 -0.32 0.73 11.92
CA ALA A 180 0.80 1.15 11.10
C ALA A 180 1.54 -0.06 10.53
N VAL A 181 1.92 0.01 9.24
CA VAL A 181 2.68 -1.05 8.55
C VAL A 181 3.95 -0.46 7.95
N SER A 182 5.07 -1.14 8.15
CA SER A 182 6.35 -0.75 7.53
C SER A 182 7.13 -2.00 7.07
N PRO A 183 7.54 -2.07 5.77
CA PRO A 183 7.14 -1.18 4.68
C PRO A 183 5.64 -1.27 4.37
N PRO A 184 5.05 -0.23 3.73
CA PRO A 184 3.63 -0.20 3.39
C PRO A 184 3.17 -1.39 2.57
N SER A 185 1.91 -1.79 2.77
CA SER A 185 1.29 -2.94 2.09
C SER A 185 0.51 -2.57 0.84
N PHE A 186 0.18 -1.27 0.63
CA PHE A 186 -0.54 -0.78 -0.56
C PHE A 186 0.35 -0.67 -1.80
#